data_f624498e60b2abd6504b5abe98e67119
#
_entry.id   f624498e60b2abd6504b5abe98e67119
#
_cell.length_a   1.000
_cell.length_b   1.000
_cell.length_c   1.000
_cell.angle_alpha   90.00
_cell.angle_beta   90.00
_cell.angle_gamma   90.00
#
_symmetry.space_group_name_H-M   'P 1'
#
loop_
_entity.id
_entity.type
_entity.pdbx_description
1 polymer ?
#
loop_
_entity_poly.entity_id
_entity_poly.type
_entity_poly.pdbx_seq_one_letter_code
_entity_poly.pdbx_strand_id
1 'polypeptide(L)'
;MVDFDDNCTFCKIIKGEIPAKVVYEDEYCIAFYDISPQMPVHVVVAAKKHISSVLGFSKEDATFLGGIQLAIAEIARKLDLTENGFRVINNCGRDAKQSVPHIHYHILAGGDMGERIV
;
A
#
# COMPACT_ATOMS: atom_id res chain seq x y z
N MET A 1 -0.42 5.42 -17.70
CA MET A 1 -1.88 5.56 -17.67
C MET A 1 -2.47 4.70 -16.57
N VAL A 2 -3.46 5.20 -15.88
CA VAL A 2 -4.08 4.50 -14.76
C VAL A 2 -5.42 3.92 -15.21
N ASP A 3 -5.62 2.62 -14.97
CA ASP A 3 -6.90 1.97 -15.18
C ASP A 3 -7.70 2.06 -13.89
N PHE A 4 -8.87 2.64 -13.92
CA PHE A 4 -9.73 2.78 -12.75
C PHE A 4 -10.95 1.87 -12.87
N ASP A 5 -11.37 1.39 -11.70
CA ASP A 5 -12.62 0.65 -11.52
C ASP A 5 -13.56 1.52 -10.68
N ASP A 6 -14.73 1.85 -11.21
CA ASP A 6 -15.68 2.75 -10.55
C ASP A 6 -16.21 2.19 -9.23
N ASN A 7 -16.11 0.87 -9.02
CA ASN A 7 -16.57 0.23 -7.79
C ASN A 7 -15.45 0.01 -6.77
N CYS A 8 -14.22 0.38 -7.11
CA CYS A 8 -13.06 0.15 -6.25
C CYS A 8 -12.83 1.34 -5.31
N THR A 9 -12.81 1.07 -4.00
CA THR A 9 -12.57 2.10 -2.99
C THR A 9 -11.24 2.82 -3.20
N PHE A 10 -10.17 2.08 -3.49
CA PHE A 10 -8.85 2.70 -3.69
C PHE A 10 -8.77 3.49 -4.98
N CYS A 11 -9.44 3.04 -6.04
CA CYS A 11 -9.55 3.84 -7.26
C CYS A 11 -10.25 5.18 -6.97
N LYS A 12 -11.28 5.15 -6.13
CA LYS A 12 -11.99 6.37 -5.74
C LYS A 12 -11.11 7.31 -4.92
N ILE A 13 -10.27 6.77 -4.05
CA ILE A 13 -9.30 7.57 -3.28
C ILE A 13 -8.28 8.21 -4.24
N ILE A 14 -7.77 7.44 -5.19
CA ILE A 14 -6.81 7.95 -6.18
C ILE A 14 -7.41 9.11 -6.98
N LYS A 15 -8.67 9.00 -7.35
CA LYS A 15 -9.37 10.05 -8.09
C LYS A 15 -9.83 11.22 -7.22
N GLY A 16 -9.66 11.13 -5.91
CA GLY A 16 -10.07 12.17 -4.98
C GLY A 16 -11.56 12.18 -4.66
N GLU A 17 -12.29 11.11 -4.99
CA GLU A 17 -13.74 11.00 -4.72
C GLU A 17 -14.03 10.60 -3.29
N ILE A 18 -13.10 9.92 -2.63
CA ILE A 18 -13.18 9.55 -1.21
C ILE A 18 -11.99 10.20 -0.50
N PRO A 19 -12.21 10.94 0.60
CA PRO A 19 -11.11 11.58 1.31
C PRO A 19 -10.24 10.56 2.04
N ALA A 20 -8.94 10.87 2.15
CA ALA A 20 -7.98 10.05 2.88
C ALA A 20 -6.88 10.97 3.43
N LYS A 21 -6.24 10.55 4.51
CA LYS A 21 -5.09 11.28 5.06
C LYS A 21 -3.83 10.84 4.32
N VAL A 22 -3.54 11.52 3.22
CA VAL A 22 -2.42 11.17 2.34
C VAL A 22 -1.11 11.51 3.00
N VAL A 23 -0.19 10.53 2.98
CA VAL A 23 1.18 10.66 3.52
C VAL A 23 2.17 10.92 2.40
N TYR A 24 1.94 10.31 1.24
CA TYR A 24 2.86 10.33 0.12
C TYR A 24 2.11 9.99 -1.16
N GLU A 25 2.52 10.58 -2.25
CA GLU A 25 1.92 10.28 -3.55
C GLU A 25 2.94 10.54 -4.66
N ASP A 26 2.99 9.63 -5.63
CA ASP A 26 3.78 9.84 -6.84
C ASP A 26 3.03 9.24 -8.04
N GLU A 27 3.72 9.08 -9.18
CA GLU A 27 3.08 8.53 -10.37
C GLU A 27 2.71 7.04 -10.26
N TYR A 28 3.29 6.33 -9.29
CA TYR A 28 3.09 4.88 -9.13
C TYR A 28 2.09 4.52 -8.06
N CYS A 29 1.97 5.34 -7.01
CA CYS A 29 1.14 4.98 -5.87
C CYS A 29 0.66 6.19 -5.09
N ILE A 30 -0.34 5.93 -4.23
CA ILE A 30 -0.77 6.88 -3.21
C ILE A 30 -0.72 6.14 -1.87
N ALA A 31 -0.21 6.81 -0.85
CA ALA A 31 -0.10 6.24 0.49
C ALA A 31 -0.89 7.10 1.48
N PHE A 32 -1.66 6.44 2.34
CA PHE A 32 -2.52 7.13 3.31
C PHE A 32 -2.62 6.29 4.58
N TYR A 33 -2.97 6.95 5.70
CA TYR A 33 -3.16 6.25 6.96
C TYR A 33 -4.40 5.36 6.92
N ASP A 34 -4.27 4.15 7.47
CA ASP A 34 -5.40 3.23 7.61
C ASP A 34 -6.37 3.79 8.66
N ILE A 35 -7.66 3.71 8.39
CA ILE A 35 -8.70 4.21 9.32
C ILE A 35 -8.92 3.28 10.51
N SER A 36 -8.41 2.03 10.43
CA SER A 36 -8.48 1.04 11.49
C SER A 36 -7.09 0.49 11.78
N PRO A 37 -6.19 1.32 12.32
CA PRO A 37 -4.78 0.95 12.43
C PRO A 37 -4.56 -0.25 13.36
N GLN A 38 -3.67 -1.15 12.91
CA GLN A 38 -3.28 -2.34 13.67
C GLN A 38 -1.99 -2.10 14.46
N MET A 39 -1.29 -1.01 14.18
CA MET A 39 -0.08 -0.58 14.88
C MET A 39 -0.12 0.93 14.99
N PRO A 40 0.69 1.54 15.87
CA PRO A 40 0.75 3.00 15.99
C PRO A 40 1.01 3.72 14.67
N VAL A 41 1.80 3.11 13.78
CA VAL A 41 1.95 3.57 12.40
C VAL A 41 1.40 2.49 11.50
N HIS A 42 0.37 2.81 10.73
CA HIS A 42 -0.23 1.88 9.78
C HIS A 42 -0.61 2.65 8.53
N VAL A 43 0.18 2.49 7.49
CA VAL A 43 0.02 3.18 6.21
C VAL A 43 -0.37 2.16 5.15
N VAL A 44 -1.33 2.53 4.31
CA VAL A 44 -1.71 1.74 3.14
C VAL A 44 -1.08 2.40 1.91
N VAL A 45 -0.38 1.60 1.11
CA VAL A 45 0.22 2.05 -0.15
C VAL A 45 -0.54 1.38 -1.29
N ALA A 46 -1.36 2.15 -1.99
CA ALA A 46 -2.20 1.64 -3.08
C ALA A 46 -1.58 1.98 -4.42
N ALA A 47 -1.51 1.00 -5.32
CA ALA A 47 -1.00 1.20 -6.68
C ALA A 47 -1.92 2.12 -7.48
N LYS A 48 -1.35 2.99 -8.29
CA LYS A 48 -2.12 3.86 -9.20
C LYS A 48 -2.48 3.16 -10.51
N LYS A 49 -2.61 1.85 -10.46
CA LYS A 49 -3.08 1.01 -11.56
C LYS A 49 -3.97 -0.04 -10.93
N HIS A 50 -5.20 -0.17 -11.41
CA HIS A 50 -6.12 -1.16 -10.84
C HIS A 50 -5.70 -2.55 -11.29
N ILE A 51 -5.09 -3.29 -10.39
CA ILE A 51 -4.75 -4.70 -10.52
C ILE A 51 -5.25 -5.34 -9.23
N SER A 52 -6.00 -6.42 -9.34
CA SER A 52 -6.69 -7.01 -8.19
C SER A 52 -5.75 -7.52 -7.10
N SER A 53 -4.64 -8.13 -7.50
CA SER A 53 -3.67 -8.70 -6.55
C SER A 53 -2.31 -8.84 -7.22
N VAL A 54 -1.31 -9.30 -6.44
CA VAL A 54 0.04 -9.56 -6.94
C VAL A 54 0.04 -10.55 -8.12
N LEU A 55 -0.97 -11.41 -8.19
CA LEU A 55 -1.08 -12.39 -9.28
C LEU A 55 -1.41 -11.75 -10.64
N GLY A 56 -1.89 -10.52 -10.63
CA GLY A 56 -2.24 -9.79 -11.86
C GLY A 56 -1.06 -9.08 -12.53
N PHE A 57 0.12 -9.06 -11.90
CA PHE A 57 1.29 -8.43 -12.48
C PHE A 57 1.92 -9.29 -13.58
N SER A 58 2.52 -8.62 -14.55
CA SER A 58 3.31 -9.27 -15.61
C SER A 58 4.69 -8.61 -15.71
N LYS A 59 5.52 -9.09 -16.62
CA LYS A 59 6.88 -8.53 -16.82
C LYS A 59 6.84 -7.07 -17.25
N GLU A 60 5.80 -6.66 -17.97
CA GLU A 60 5.64 -5.29 -18.41
C GLU A 60 5.45 -4.33 -17.23
N ASP A 61 5.07 -4.84 -16.08
CA ASP A 61 4.85 -4.03 -14.87
C ASP A 61 6.12 -3.84 -14.04
N ALA A 62 7.27 -4.35 -14.48
CA ALA A 62 8.49 -4.35 -13.67
C ALA A 62 8.91 -2.95 -13.21
N THR A 63 8.90 -1.96 -14.11
CA THR A 63 9.24 -0.58 -13.75
C THR A 63 8.24 0.00 -12.76
N PHE A 64 6.97 -0.27 -12.97
CA PHE A 64 5.88 0.17 -12.10
C PHE A 64 6.05 -0.43 -10.69
N LEU A 65 6.32 -1.74 -10.61
CA LEU A 65 6.54 -2.42 -9.35
C LEU A 65 7.77 -1.88 -8.61
N GLY A 66 8.86 -1.65 -9.34
CA GLY A 66 10.05 -1.03 -8.78
C GLY A 66 9.76 0.34 -8.20
N GLY A 67 8.94 1.12 -8.90
CA GLY A 67 8.52 2.44 -8.43
C GLY A 67 7.78 2.38 -7.11
N ILE A 68 6.89 1.39 -6.94
CA ILE A 68 6.16 1.19 -5.67
C ILE A 68 7.14 0.84 -4.54
N GLN A 69 8.09 -0.06 -4.79
CA GLN A 69 9.08 -0.45 -3.78
C GLN A 69 9.94 0.73 -3.35
N LEU A 70 10.36 1.55 -4.29
CA LEU A 70 11.13 2.77 -3.99
C LEU A 70 10.29 3.77 -3.19
N ALA A 71 9.00 3.88 -3.50
CA ALA A 71 8.09 4.74 -2.76
C ALA A 71 7.95 4.29 -1.30
N ILE A 72 7.88 2.98 -1.05
CA ILE A 72 7.81 2.43 0.31
C ILE A 72 9.05 2.89 1.11
N ALA A 73 10.24 2.83 0.51
CA ALA A 73 11.46 3.30 1.14
C ALA A 73 11.40 4.80 1.47
N GLU A 74 10.89 5.61 0.54
CA GLU A 74 10.74 7.05 0.77
C GLU A 74 9.73 7.36 1.87
N ILE A 75 8.62 6.64 1.92
CA ILE A 75 7.63 6.79 2.98
C ILE A 75 8.26 6.47 4.34
N ALA A 76 9.04 5.40 4.42
CA ALA A 76 9.70 5.00 5.65
C ALA A 76 10.66 6.10 6.14
N ARG A 77 11.41 6.72 5.24
CA ARG A 77 12.30 7.84 5.59
C ARG A 77 11.51 9.05 6.07
N LYS A 78 10.44 9.38 5.36
CA LYS A 78 9.58 10.52 5.68
C LYS A 78 8.97 10.39 7.07
N LEU A 79 8.60 9.17 7.47
CA LEU A 79 7.95 8.90 8.75
C LEU A 79 8.93 8.50 9.86
N ASP A 80 10.24 8.59 9.60
CA ASP A 80 11.30 8.24 10.56
C ASP A 80 11.22 6.80 11.05
N LEU A 81 10.98 5.86 10.12
CA LEU A 81 10.87 4.44 10.45
C LEU A 81 12.16 3.65 10.25
N THR A 82 13.23 4.32 9.80
CA THR A 82 14.43 3.62 9.37
C THR A 82 15.26 3.03 10.51
N GLU A 83 15.24 3.67 11.68
CA GLU A 83 16.03 3.20 12.81
C GLU A 83 15.42 1.97 13.49
N ASN A 84 14.15 2.05 13.82
CA ASN A 84 13.47 0.94 14.52
C ASN A 84 12.87 -0.09 13.56
N GLY A 85 12.72 0.27 12.30
CA GLY A 85 12.24 -0.65 11.28
C GLY A 85 10.74 -0.68 11.15
N PHE A 86 10.30 -1.48 10.17
CA PHE A 86 8.89 -1.58 9.85
C PHE A 86 8.64 -2.90 9.13
N ARG A 87 7.39 -3.30 9.05
CA ARG A 87 6.98 -4.50 8.33
C ARG A 87 6.13 -4.08 7.14
N VAL A 88 6.39 -4.70 6.00
CA VAL A 88 5.60 -4.50 4.79
C VAL A 88 4.81 -5.78 4.52
N ILE A 89 3.50 -5.63 4.34
CA ILE A 89 2.60 -6.76 4.11
C ILE A 89 1.83 -6.52 2.83
N ASN A 90 1.77 -7.55 1.99
CA ASN A 90 0.86 -7.61 0.86
C ASN A 90 -0.01 -8.85 1.01
N ASN A 91 -1.32 -8.66 1.10
CA ASN A 91 -2.27 -9.75 1.21
C ASN A 91 -2.85 -10.08 -0.15
N CYS A 92 -2.88 -11.35 -0.49
CA CYS A 92 -3.46 -11.83 -1.74
C CYS A 92 -4.44 -12.95 -1.45
N GLY A 93 -5.70 -12.70 -1.78
CA GLY A 93 -6.73 -13.73 -1.74
C GLY A 93 -7.42 -13.91 -0.39
N ARG A 94 -8.28 -14.92 -0.36
CA ARG A 94 -9.20 -15.17 0.74
C ARG A 94 -8.50 -15.50 2.06
N ASP A 95 -7.55 -16.42 2.03
CA ASP A 95 -6.93 -16.90 3.27
C ASP A 95 -6.02 -15.84 3.90
N ALA A 96 -5.48 -14.93 3.10
CA ALA A 96 -4.70 -13.81 3.57
C ALA A 96 -5.57 -12.60 3.96
N LYS A 97 -6.90 -12.72 3.81
CA LYS A 97 -7.85 -11.66 4.16
C LYS A 97 -7.63 -10.37 3.37
N GLN A 98 -7.40 -10.49 2.08
CA GLN A 98 -7.34 -9.33 1.21
C GLN A 98 -8.73 -8.66 1.20
N SER A 99 -8.83 -7.49 1.82
CA SER A 99 -10.11 -6.83 2.02
C SER A 99 -10.57 -6.02 0.81
N VAL A 100 -9.63 -5.49 0.04
CA VAL A 100 -9.94 -4.69 -1.15
C VAL A 100 -9.24 -5.33 -2.36
N PRO A 101 -10.00 -5.66 -3.43
CA PRO A 101 -9.41 -6.28 -4.63
C PRO A 101 -8.73 -5.23 -5.53
N HIS A 102 -7.73 -4.59 -4.99
CA HIS A 102 -6.88 -3.59 -5.63
C HIS A 102 -5.53 -3.69 -4.93
N ILE A 103 -4.47 -4.00 -5.67
CA ILE A 103 -3.15 -4.26 -5.10
C ILE A 103 -2.71 -3.13 -4.18
N HIS A 104 -2.35 -3.48 -2.96
CA HIS A 104 -1.88 -2.52 -1.96
C HIS A 104 -0.98 -3.22 -0.96
N TYR A 105 -0.19 -2.41 -0.27
CA TYR A 105 0.73 -2.86 0.76
C TYR A 105 0.39 -2.15 2.06
N HIS A 106 0.64 -2.83 3.19
CA HIS A 106 0.57 -2.21 4.51
C HIS A 106 1.98 -1.97 5.00
N ILE A 107 2.23 -0.78 5.54
CA ILE A 107 3.45 -0.49 6.29
C ILE A 107 3.04 -0.41 7.75
N LEU A 108 3.59 -1.31 8.56
CA LEU A 108 3.29 -1.38 9.99
C LEU A 108 4.55 -1.05 10.79
N ALA A 109 4.43 -0.14 11.74
CA ALA A 109 5.56 0.29 12.56
C ALA A 109 5.09 0.91 13.87
N GLY A 110 6.06 1.32 14.70
CA GLY A 110 5.78 2.05 15.93
C GLY A 110 5.77 1.18 17.17
N GLY A 111 6.15 -0.09 17.05
CA GLY A 111 6.23 -1.01 18.18
C GLY A 111 6.81 -2.33 17.75
N ASP A 112 7.26 -3.12 18.74
CA ASP A 112 7.80 -4.46 18.50
C ASP A 112 6.64 -5.39 18.11
N MET A 113 6.77 -6.03 16.96
CA MET A 113 5.75 -6.95 16.42
C MET A 113 6.03 -8.41 16.77
N GLY A 114 7.12 -8.66 17.51
CA GLY A 114 7.55 -10.00 17.87
C GLY A 114 8.22 -10.72 16.71
N GLU A 115 8.60 -11.97 16.94
CA GLU A 115 9.32 -12.77 15.95
C GLU A 115 8.38 -13.51 14.99
N ARG A 116 7.12 -13.65 15.35
CA ARG A 116 6.15 -14.35 14.51
C ARG A 116 5.74 -13.47 13.33
N ILE A 117 5.62 -14.09 12.17
CA ILE A 117 5.23 -13.37 10.96
C ILE A 117 3.71 -13.20 10.89
N VAL A 118 2.97 -14.14 11.45
CA VAL A 118 1.51 -14.07 11.47
C VAL A 118 0.94 -14.21 12.86
#